data_fe40edae30872232a367fb69d1efcc65
#
_entry.id   fe40edae30872232a367fb69d1efcc65
#
_cell.length_a   1.000
_cell.length_b   1.000
_cell.length_c   1.000
_cell.angle_alpha   90.00
_cell.angle_beta   90.00
_cell.angle_gamma   90.00
#
_symmetry.space_group_name_H-M   'P 1'
#
loop_
_entity.id
_entity.type
_entity.pdbx_description
1 polymer ?
#
loop_
_entity_poly.entity_id
_entity_poly.type
_entity_poly.pdbx_seq_one_letter_code
_entity_poly.pdbx_strand_id
1 'polypeptide(L)'
;MAVALQARGVSRSFRGFRALDRVDLSVEEGEIHAILGPNGAGKTTLFNCLSGFLEPTEGTVELFGETITGEPPHDVVRRGLSRSFQISSVFETLTVLENLVVALQARTSHPVKFWEPREKLREFEPRASKIIEQVRLSGKEHVRAADLSHGQKRNLEIGISLTQDPRVLLLDEPTSGMGREDVNRTVELCREVARGKTVVLVEHNMGVVGKLANRITVLARGQVLAGGTYDQIKNDPRVIEAYLGEEVRA
;
A
#
# COMPACT_ATOMS: atom_id res chain seq x y z
N MET A 1 14.66 8.39 -14.96
CA MET A 1 13.35 8.85 -14.47
C MET A 1 13.55 9.47 -13.09
N ALA A 2 12.64 10.34 -12.62
CA ALA A 2 12.78 10.92 -11.29
C ALA A 2 12.41 9.87 -10.22
N VAL A 3 13.03 9.95 -9.05
CA VAL A 3 12.74 9.07 -7.93
C VAL A 3 11.57 9.63 -7.13
N ALA A 4 10.52 8.81 -6.96
CA ALA A 4 9.34 9.18 -6.18
C ALA A 4 9.49 8.85 -4.68
N LEU A 5 10.04 7.68 -4.37
CA LEU A 5 10.21 7.22 -2.98
C LEU A 5 11.57 6.56 -2.84
N GLN A 6 12.32 6.94 -1.82
CA GLN A 6 13.65 6.40 -1.57
C GLN A 6 13.85 6.07 -0.09
N ALA A 7 14.40 4.90 0.20
CA ALA A 7 14.98 4.56 1.49
C ALA A 7 16.48 4.45 1.33
N ARG A 8 17.26 5.06 2.24
CA ARG A 8 18.73 5.01 2.26
C ARG A 8 19.22 4.48 3.58
N GLY A 9 19.83 3.30 3.57
CA GLY A 9 20.41 2.66 4.74
C GLY A 9 19.41 2.44 5.88
N VAL A 10 18.13 2.25 5.58
CA VAL A 10 17.07 2.13 6.57
C VAL A 10 17.28 0.88 7.42
N SER A 11 17.47 1.09 8.73
CA SER A 11 17.58 0.04 9.73
C SER A 11 16.51 0.21 10.79
N ARG A 12 16.00 -0.91 11.32
CA ARG A 12 15.07 -0.90 12.46
C ARG A 12 15.34 -2.04 13.42
N SER A 13 15.52 -1.67 14.68
CA SER A 13 15.72 -2.62 15.77
C SER A 13 14.57 -2.58 16.78
N PHE A 14 14.16 -3.75 17.29
CA PHE A 14 13.18 -3.93 18.35
C PHE A 14 13.80 -4.72 19.48
N ARG A 15 14.03 -4.09 20.64
CA ARG A 15 14.56 -4.76 21.85
C ARG A 15 15.76 -5.70 21.57
N GLY A 16 16.70 -5.25 20.73
CA GLY A 16 17.89 -6.02 20.36
C GLY A 16 17.76 -6.92 19.13
N PHE A 17 16.55 -7.11 18.60
CA PHE A 17 16.34 -7.80 17.32
C PHE A 17 16.34 -6.78 16.17
N ARG A 18 17.25 -6.95 15.21
CA ARG A 18 17.34 -6.10 14.01
C ARG A 18 16.40 -6.63 12.93
N ALA A 19 15.26 -5.98 12.76
CA ALA A 19 14.24 -6.36 11.76
C ALA A 19 14.56 -5.84 10.36
N LEU A 20 15.27 -4.69 10.25
CA LEU A 20 15.82 -4.16 9.01
C LEU A 20 17.29 -3.80 9.26
N ASP A 21 18.14 -4.09 8.31
CA ASP A 21 19.58 -3.81 8.36
C ASP A 21 20.05 -3.16 7.06
N ARG A 22 20.21 -1.84 7.09
CA ARG A 22 20.71 -0.98 6.00
C ARG A 22 20.04 -1.24 4.66
N VAL A 23 18.69 -1.22 4.67
CA VAL A 23 17.88 -1.42 3.46
C VAL A 23 17.94 -0.17 2.60
N ASP A 24 18.37 -0.33 1.35
CA ASP A 24 18.26 0.66 0.29
C ASP A 24 17.15 0.27 -0.68
N LEU A 25 16.25 1.21 -0.98
CA LEU A 25 15.16 1.06 -1.94
C LEU A 25 15.03 2.35 -2.74
N SER A 26 14.89 2.23 -4.05
CA SER A 26 14.58 3.36 -4.93
C SER A 26 13.43 3.00 -5.84
N VAL A 27 12.38 3.83 -5.82
CA VAL A 27 11.15 3.67 -6.60
C VAL A 27 11.04 4.87 -7.54
N GLU A 28 10.97 4.63 -8.84
CA GLU A 28 10.86 5.67 -9.86
C GLU A 28 9.42 6.18 -9.99
N GLU A 29 9.24 7.43 -10.43
CA GLU A 29 7.90 7.98 -10.68
C GLU A 29 7.17 7.18 -11.77
N GLY A 30 5.91 6.83 -11.47
CA GLY A 30 5.03 6.13 -12.40
C GLY A 30 5.25 4.62 -12.50
N GLU A 31 6.22 4.06 -11.75
CA GLU A 31 6.38 2.60 -11.72
C GLU A 31 5.48 1.90 -10.69
N ILE A 32 5.21 0.64 -10.95
CA ILE A 32 4.69 -0.31 -9.96
C ILE A 32 5.88 -1.12 -9.44
N HIS A 33 6.27 -0.88 -8.19
CA HIS A 33 7.38 -1.54 -7.52
C HIS A 33 6.87 -2.56 -6.51
N ALA A 34 7.29 -3.82 -6.62
CA ALA A 34 6.92 -4.84 -5.66
C ALA A 34 8.03 -5.09 -4.64
N ILE A 35 7.65 -5.22 -3.38
CA ILE A 35 8.52 -5.71 -2.31
C ILE A 35 8.11 -7.14 -2.01
N LEU A 36 9.01 -8.08 -2.31
CA LEU A 36 8.85 -9.50 -2.07
C LEU A 36 9.73 -9.98 -0.92
N GLY A 37 9.46 -11.17 -0.45
CA GLY A 37 10.30 -11.88 0.52
C GLY A 37 9.50 -12.84 1.37
N PRO A 38 10.17 -13.80 2.01
CA PRO A 38 9.55 -14.75 2.89
C PRO A 38 8.92 -14.10 4.14
N ASN A 39 8.21 -14.90 4.95
CA ASN A 39 7.67 -14.44 6.22
C ASN A 39 8.82 -14.04 7.16
N GLY A 40 8.64 -12.95 7.90
CA GLY A 40 9.71 -12.43 8.74
C GLY A 40 10.88 -11.74 8.01
N ALA A 41 10.82 -11.57 6.67
CA ALA A 41 11.87 -10.89 5.90
C ALA A 41 12.03 -9.39 6.21
N GLY A 42 11.06 -8.77 6.93
CA GLY A 42 11.08 -7.35 7.25
C GLY A 42 10.17 -6.49 6.36
N LYS A 43 9.37 -7.08 5.45
CA LYS A 43 8.50 -6.36 4.50
C LYS A 43 7.57 -5.36 5.19
N THR A 44 6.79 -5.81 6.17
CA THR A 44 5.86 -4.95 6.93
C THR A 44 6.60 -3.87 7.71
N THR A 45 7.78 -4.17 8.25
CA THR A 45 8.61 -3.19 8.96
C THR A 45 9.11 -2.11 8.01
N LEU A 46 9.61 -2.48 6.82
CA LEU A 46 10.01 -1.52 5.79
C LEU A 46 8.81 -0.67 5.35
N PHE A 47 7.68 -1.29 5.09
CA PHE A 47 6.47 -0.59 4.67
C PHE A 47 5.97 0.42 5.71
N ASN A 48 6.09 0.07 7.00
CA ASN A 48 5.79 0.99 8.10
C ASN A 48 6.78 2.16 8.15
N CYS A 49 8.09 1.92 7.88
CA CYS A 49 9.07 3.00 7.81
C CYS A 49 8.81 3.93 6.62
N LEU A 50 8.49 3.38 5.44
CA LEU A 50 8.18 4.17 4.23
C LEU A 50 6.94 5.05 4.39
N SER A 51 5.98 4.66 5.23
CA SER A 51 4.72 5.36 5.45
C SER A 51 4.69 6.25 6.70
N GLY A 52 5.81 6.39 7.42
CA GLY A 52 5.91 7.19 8.64
C GLY A 52 5.23 6.57 9.88
N PHE A 53 4.67 5.34 9.77
CA PHE A 53 4.09 4.63 10.93
C PHE A 53 5.14 4.11 11.90
N LEU A 54 6.36 3.98 11.43
CA LEU A 54 7.49 3.52 12.23
C LEU A 54 8.73 4.34 11.85
N GLU A 55 9.30 5.03 12.81
CA GLU A 55 10.56 5.74 12.61
C GLU A 55 11.70 4.72 12.50
N PRO A 56 12.57 4.79 11.46
CA PRO A 56 13.76 3.97 11.38
C PRO A 56 14.73 4.31 12.52
N THR A 57 15.50 3.31 12.99
CA THR A 57 16.56 3.53 13.99
C THR A 57 17.76 4.24 13.35
N GLU A 58 18.02 3.94 12.08
CA GLU A 58 19.10 4.53 11.28
C GLU A 58 18.61 4.67 9.82
N GLY A 59 19.23 5.58 9.08
CA GLY A 59 18.92 5.84 7.68
C GLY A 59 17.78 6.83 7.48
N THR A 60 17.43 7.07 6.24
CA THR A 60 16.45 8.09 5.84
C THR A 60 15.44 7.57 4.83
N VAL A 61 14.24 8.16 4.85
CA VAL A 61 13.21 7.98 3.83
C VAL A 61 12.93 9.32 3.20
N GLU A 62 12.94 9.36 1.87
CA GLU A 62 12.71 10.55 1.07
C GLU A 62 11.51 10.33 0.15
N LEU A 63 10.64 11.32 0.03
CA LEU A 63 9.50 11.38 -0.88
C LEU A 63 9.72 12.55 -1.85
N PHE A 64 9.86 12.27 -3.15
CA PHE A 64 10.18 13.28 -4.18
C PHE A 64 11.42 14.14 -3.84
N GLY A 65 12.44 13.52 -3.22
CA GLY A 65 13.68 14.19 -2.82
C GLY A 65 13.58 14.98 -1.49
N GLU A 66 12.43 15.02 -0.85
CA GLU A 66 12.25 15.61 0.48
C GLU A 66 12.25 14.53 1.57
N THR A 67 13.02 14.74 2.62
CA THR A 67 13.07 13.81 3.76
C THR A 67 11.76 13.81 4.52
N ILE A 68 11.20 12.61 4.73
CA ILE A 68 9.99 12.37 5.53
C ILE A 68 10.26 11.51 6.78
N THR A 69 11.53 11.23 7.07
CA THR A 69 11.93 10.42 8.24
C THR A 69 11.51 11.11 9.52
N GLY A 70 10.81 10.37 10.39
CA GLY A 70 10.30 10.90 11.66
C GLY A 70 9.07 11.79 11.54
N GLU A 71 8.58 12.06 10.33
CA GLU A 71 7.31 12.76 10.17
C GLU A 71 6.13 11.86 10.55
N PRO A 72 5.12 12.41 11.20
CA PRO A 72 3.92 11.65 11.54
C PRO A 72 3.14 11.28 10.27
N PRO A 73 2.42 10.14 10.25
CA PRO A 73 1.75 9.62 9.06
C PRO A 73 0.80 10.61 8.37
N HIS A 74 0.13 11.48 9.13
CA HIS A 74 -0.79 12.46 8.55
C HIS A 74 -0.08 13.54 7.73
N ASP A 75 1.17 13.90 8.05
CA ASP A 75 1.96 14.84 7.27
C ASP A 75 2.53 14.14 6.03
N VAL A 76 2.98 12.89 6.14
CA VAL A 76 3.39 12.06 5.00
C VAL A 76 2.25 11.94 3.98
N VAL A 77 1.01 11.74 4.44
CA VAL A 77 -0.18 11.71 3.56
C VAL A 77 -0.38 13.06 2.86
N ARG A 78 -0.21 14.18 3.54
CA ARG A 78 -0.33 15.53 2.94
C ARG A 78 0.72 15.78 1.87
N ARG A 79 1.89 15.14 1.96
CA ARG A 79 2.94 15.20 0.93
C ARG A 79 2.65 14.32 -0.28
N GLY A 80 1.55 13.55 -0.25
CA GLY A 80 1.07 12.77 -1.39
C GLY A 80 1.41 11.27 -1.36
N LEU A 81 1.79 10.71 -0.20
CA LEU A 81 1.92 9.28 -0.01
C LEU A 81 0.72 8.74 0.79
N SER A 82 -0.06 7.85 0.21
CA SER A 82 -1.16 7.16 0.91
C SER A 82 -0.91 5.66 0.99
N ARG A 83 -1.44 5.04 2.04
CA ARG A 83 -1.31 3.61 2.28
C ARG A 83 -2.69 2.95 2.45
N SER A 84 -2.91 1.80 1.81
CA SER A 84 -3.99 0.90 2.19
C SER A 84 -3.59 0.13 3.46
N PHE A 85 -4.44 0.12 4.47
CA PHE A 85 -4.14 -0.52 5.75
C PHE A 85 -4.42 -2.02 5.70
N GLN A 86 -3.57 -2.80 6.39
CA GLN A 86 -3.76 -4.25 6.60
C GLN A 86 -4.85 -4.55 7.64
N ILE A 87 -5.13 -3.60 8.56
CA ILE A 87 -6.27 -3.65 9.49
C ILE A 87 -7.36 -2.81 8.84
N SER A 88 -8.56 -3.39 8.68
CA SER A 88 -9.70 -2.75 8.01
C SER A 88 -9.88 -1.31 8.49
N SER A 89 -9.48 -0.35 7.69
CA SER A 89 -9.78 1.08 7.89
C SER A 89 -11.21 1.40 7.51
N VAL A 90 -12.02 0.36 7.32
CA VAL A 90 -13.41 0.41 6.89
C VAL A 90 -14.32 0.45 8.12
N PHE A 91 -15.17 1.43 8.18
CA PHE A 91 -16.26 1.48 9.16
C PHE A 91 -17.36 0.50 8.74
N GLU A 92 -17.39 -0.68 9.33
CA GLU A 92 -18.29 -1.77 8.92
C GLU A 92 -19.78 -1.43 9.03
N THR A 93 -20.13 -0.55 9.96
CA THR A 93 -21.49 -0.07 10.16
C THR A 93 -21.96 0.96 9.14
N LEU A 94 -21.04 1.61 8.44
CA LEU A 94 -21.31 2.60 7.43
C LEU A 94 -21.44 1.94 6.04
N THR A 95 -22.16 2.60 5.14
CA THR A 95 -22.24 2.21 3.73
C THR A 95 -20.93 2.50 2.99
N VAL A 96 -20.78 1.96 1.78
CA VAL A 96 -19.64 2.26 0.89
C VAL A 96 -19.50 3.76 0.68
N LEU A 97 -20.60 4.45 0.35
CA LEU A 97 -20.61 5.90 0.13
C LEU A 97 -20.21 6.65 1.39
N GLU A 98 -20.78 6.32 2.54
CA GLU A 98 -20.48 6.99 3.82
C GLU A 98 -19.01 6.81 4.22
N ASN A 99 -18.43 5.62 4.03
CA ASN A 99 -17.00 5.39 4.27
C ASN A 99 -16.10 6.34 3.46
N LEU A 100 -16.40 6.51 2.17
CA LEU A 100 -15.63 7.40 1.30
C LEU A 100 -15.86 8.88 1.63
N VAL A 101 -17.09 9.26 1.96
CA VAL A 101 -17.40 10.64 2.38
C VAL A 101 -16.65 11.01 3.64
N VAL A 102 -16.63 10.14 4.66
CA VAL A 102 -15.84 10.35 5.91
C VAL A 102 -14.35 10.50 5.59
N ALA A 103 -13.81 9.64 4.72
CA ALA A 103 -12.39 9.71 4.33
C ALA A 103 -12.06 11.00 3.55
N LEU A 104 -12.97 11.48 2.69
CA LEU A 104 -12.82 12.75 1.98
C LEU A 104 -12.90 13.95 2.93
N GLN A 105 -13.79 13.92 3.92
CA GLN A 105 -13.91 14.96 4.93
C GLN A 105 -12.63 15.08 5.76
N ALA A 106 -12.01 13.95 6.13
CA ALA A 106 -10.78 13.92 6.91
C ALA A 106 -9.60 14.64 6.22
N ARG A 107 -9.64 14.78 4.89
CA ARG A 107 -8.65 15.54 4.10
C ARG A 107 -8.79 17.05 4.25
N THR A 108 -9.98 17.55 4.59
CA THR A 108 -10.18 19.00 4.76
C THR A 108 -9.52 19.48 6.05
N SER A 109 -8.97 20.69 6.04
CA SER A 109 -8.16 21.25 7.14
C SER A 109 -8.93 21.50 8.46
N HIS A 110 -10.16 21.03 8.57
CA HIS A 110 -11.02 21.24 9.73
C HIS A 110 -11.58 19.90 10.25
N PRO A 111 -10.74 18.99 10.79
CA PRO A 111 -11.20 17.70 11.29
C PRO A 111 -12.13 17.78 12.51
N VAL A 112 -12.29 18.97 13.10
CA VAL A 112 -12.98 19.18 14.38
C VAL A 112 -14.46 19.53 14.23
N LYS A 113 -14.99 19.60 13.00
CA LYS A 113 -16.42 19.91 12.80
C LYS A 113 -17.30 18.66 12.81
N PHE A 114 -17.26 17.90 13.89
CA PHE A 114 -18.20 16.78 14.16
C PHE A 114 -19.69 17.19 14.15
N TRP A 115 -19.96 18.50 14.18
CA TRP A 115 -21.28 19.08 14.29
C TRP A 115 -21.80 19.62 12.94
N GLU A 116 -21.09 19.40 11.83
CA GLU A 116 -21.61 19.86 10.55
C GLU A 116 -22.84 19.05 10.13
N PRO A 117 -23.89 19.72 9.67
CA PRO A 117 -25.11 19.06 9.20
C PRO A 117 -24.78 18.08 8.07
N ARG A 118 -25.49 16.93 8.04
CA ARG A 118 -25.37 15.91 6.96
C ARG A 118 -25.44 16.51 5.55
N GLU A 119 -26.11 17.63 5.39
CA GLU A 119 -26.24 18.35 4.13
C GLU A 119 -24.91 18.83 3.56
N LYS A 120 -23.95 19.22 4.41
CA LYS A 120 -22.61 19.59 3.97
C LYS A 120 -21.76 18.40 3.53
N LEU A 121 -22.06 17.21 4.02
CA LEU A 121 -21.36 15.99 3.59
C LEU A 121 -21.72 15.62 2.14
N ARG A 122 -22.86 16.10 1.62
CA ARG A 122 -23.27 15.89 0.23
C ARG A 122 -22.31 16.52 -0.78
N GLU A 123 -21.56 17.53 -0.40
CA GLU A 123 -20.54 18.13 -1.29
C GLU A 123 -19.46 17.11 -1.71
N PHE A 124 -19.21 16.08 -0.89
CA PHE A 124 -18.24 15.02 -1.16
C PHE A 124 -18.81 13.87 -2.02
N GLU A 125 -20.14 13.74 -2.12
CA GLU A 125 -20.79 12.64 -2.84
C GLU A 125 -20.35 12.53 -4.31
N PRO A 126 -20.20 13.60 -5.10
CA PRO A 126 -19.76 13.48 -6.50
C PRO A 126 -18.36 12.91 -6.63
N ARG A 127 -17.46 13.25 -5.69
CA ARG A 127 -16.10 12.71 -5.66
C ARG A 127 -16.09 11.27 -5.15
N ALA A 128 -16.87 10.95 -4.12
CA ALA A 128 -17.05 9.60 -3.62
C ALA A 128 -17.59 8.67 -4.70
N SER A 129 -18.59 9.10 -5.48
CA SER A 129 -19.17 8.33 -6.59
C SER A 129 -18.13 8.01 -7.68
N LYS A 130 -17.26 8.96 -8.03
CA LYS A 130 -16.16 8.70 -8.96
C LYS A 130 -15.18 7.65 -8.43
N ILE A 131 -14.87 7.69 -7.13
CA ILE A 131 -13.99 6.70 -6.51
C ILE A 131 -14.68 5.33 -6.48
N ILE A 132 -15.99 5.26 -6.16
CA ILE A 132 -16.80 4.03 -6.20
C ILE A 132 -16.69 3.36 -7.58
N GLU A 133 -16.82 4.14 -8.64
CA GLU A 133 -16.67 3.65 -10.00
C GLU A 133 -15.23 3.14 -10.26
N GLN A 134 -14.21 3.93 -9.89
CA GLN A 134 -12.80 3.56 -10.04
C GLN A 134 -12.45 2.25 -9.33
N VAL A 135 -13.04 2.00 -8.16
CA VAL A 135 -12.77 0.77 -7.39
C VAL A 135 -13.80 -0.35 -7.65
N ARG A 136 -14.60 -0.22 -8.72
CA ARG A 136 -15.53 -1.26 -9.18
C ARG A 136 -16.59 -1.63 -8.14
N LEU A 137 -17.10 -0.66 -7.41
CA LEU A 137 -18.17 -0.81 -6.42
C LEU A 137 -19.49 -0.13 -6.85
N SER A 138 -19.65 0.22 -8.14
CA SER A 138 -20.89 0.79 -8.68
C SER A 138 -22.08 -0.13 -8.39
N GLY A 139 -23.21 0.47 -7.95
CA GLY A 139 -24.40 -0.24 -7.51
C GLY A 139 -24.31 -0.78 -6.07
N LYS A 140 -23.23 -0.47 -5.34
CA LYS A 140 -23.03 -0.84 -3.93
C LYS A 140 -22.97 0.38 -2.99
N GLU A 141 -23.30 1.56 -3.47
CA GLU A 141 -23.16 2.84 -2.76
C GLU A 141 -23.82 2.79 -1.37
N HIS A 142 -25.00 2.16 -1.28
CA HIS A 142 -25.81 2.07 -0.07
C HIS A 142 -25.69 0.73 0.67
N VAL A 143 -24.82 -0.18 0.21
CA VAL A 143 -24.52 -1.43 0.89
C VAL A 143 -23.59 -1.14 2.07
N ARG A 144 -23.88 -1.72 3.24
CA ARG A 144 -22.98 -1.61 4.41
C ARG A 144 -21.66 -2.33 4.11
N ALA A 145 -20.58 -1.76 4.60
CA ALA A 145 -19.28 -2.38 4.42
C ALA A 145 -19.17 -3.76 5.05
N ALA A 146 -19.91 -4.03 6.14
CA ALA A 146 -20.01 -5.36 6.74
C ALA A 146 -20.53 -6.42 5.76
N ASP A 147 -21.46 -6.03 4.86
CA ASP A 147 -22.16 -6.94 3.94
C ASP A 147 -21.41 -7.16 2.61
N LEU A 148 -20.26 -6.51 2.45
CA LEU A 148 -19.39 -6.68 1.27
C LEU A 148 -18.63 -8.01 1.35
N SER A 149 -18.38 -8.64 0.19
CA SER A 149 -17.43 -9.73 0.09
C SER A 149 -16.02 -9.26 0.44
N HIS A 150 -15.11 -10.20 0.74
CA HIS A 150 -13.72 -9.86 1.07
C HIS A 150 -13.04 -9.03 -0.03
N GLY A 151 -13.19 -9.43 -1.30
CA GLY A 151 -12.67 -8.66 -2.43
C GLY A 151 -13.27 -7.26 -2.55
N GLN A 152 -14.59 -7.12 -2.29
CA GLN A 152 -15.26 -5.81 -2.31
C GLN A 152 -14.81 -4.92 -1.14
N LYS A 153 -14.57 -5.48 0.06
CA LYS A 153 -13.98 -4.74 1.18
C LYS A 153 -12.59 -4.23 0.80
N ARG A 154 -11.77 -5.06 0.13
CA ARG A 154 -10.45 -4.65 -0.34
C ARG A 154 -10.52 -3.52 -1.37
N ASN A 155 -11.48 -3.59 -2.29
CA ASN A 155 -11.73 -2.51 -3.25
C ASN A 155 -12.08 -1.21 -2.52
N LEU A 156 -12.91 -1.28 -1.47
CA LEU A 156 -13.26 -0.11 -0.65
C LEU A 156 -12.04 0.47 0.08
N GLU A 157 -11.16 -0.37 0.62
CA GLU A 157 -9.91 0.07 1.26
C GLU A 157 -8.99 0.81 0.29
N ILE A 158 -8.86 0.30 -0.94
CA ILE A 158 -8.15 1.00 -2.02
C ILE A 158 -8.84 2.34 -2.30
N GLY A 159 -10.18 2.37 -2.39
CA GLY A 159 -10.96 3.58 -2.58
C GLY A 159 -10.73 4.63 -1.48
N ILE A 160 -10.70 4.21 -0.21
CA ILE A 160 -10.38 5.09 0.92
C ILE A 160 -8.98 5.71 0.74
N SER A 161 -8.00 4.92 0.31
CA SER A 161 -6.65 5.43 0.06
C SER A 161 -6.60 6.44 -1.08
N LEU A 162 -7.46 6.29 -2.11
CA LEU A 162 -7.58 7.21 -3.23
C LEU A 162 -8.24 8.55 -2.86
N THR A 163 -9.00 8.62 -1.76
CA THR A 163 -9.61 9.88 -1.30
C THR A 163 -8.56 10.96 -1.03
N GLN A 164 -7.35 10.56 -0.68
CA GLN A 164 -6.22 11.45 -0.39
C GLN A 164 -5.54 12.00 -1.65
N ASP A 165 -5.92 11.54 -2.85
CA ASP A 165 -5.33 11.92 -4.13
C ASP A 165 -3.80 11.69 -4.17
N PRO A 166 -3.34 10.49 -3.86
CA PRO A 166 -1.93 10.23 -3.69
C PRO A 166 -1.17 10.26 -5.02
N ARG A 167 0.07 10.75 -4.98
CA ARG A 167 1.07 10.55 -6.03
C ARG A 167 1.79 9.21 -5.88
N VAL A 168 1.97 8.76 -4.61
CA VAL A 168 2.52 7.45 -4.26
C VAL A 168 1.49 6.68 -3.44
N LEU A 169 1.14 5.47 -3.90
CA LEU A 169 0.19 4.59 -3.24
C LEU A 169 0.91 3.33 -2.74
N LEU A 170 0.83 3.07 -1.45
CA LEU A 170 1.35 1.87 -0.82
C LEU A 170 0.21 0.84 -0.64
N LEU A 171 0.35 -0.36 -1.24
CA LEU A 171 -0.62 -1.46 -1.16
C LEU A 171 -0.02 -2.64 -0.38
N ASP A 172 -0.64 -3.00 0.73
CA ASP A 172 -0.17 -4.10 1.59
C ASP A 172 -0.97 -5.36 1.30
N GLU A 173 -0.36 -6.33 0.63
CA GLU A 173 -0.94 -7.63 0.24
C GLU A 173 -2.35 -7.51 -0.37
N PRO A 174 -2.53 -6.78 -1.49
CA PRO A 174 -3.85 -6.47 -2.03
C PRO A 174 -4.63 -7.72 -2.45
N THR A 175 -3.98 -8.88 -2.65
CA THR A 175 -4.64 -10.11 -3.08
C THR A 175 -4.70 -11.20 -2.01
N SER A 176 -4.27 -10.90 -0.78
CA SER A 176 -4.25 -11.89 0.31
C SER A 176 -5.64 -12.43 0.65
N GLY A 177 -5.74 -13.75 0.84
CA GLY A 177 -6.99 -14.42 1.22
C GLY A 177 -8.03 -14.55 0.10
N MET A 178 -7.70 -14.22 -1.16
CA MET A 178 -8.63 -14.23 -2.28
C MET A 178 -8.55 -15.52 -3.11
N GLY A 179 -9.68 -15.93 -3.66
CA GLY A 179 -9.72 -16.96 -4.70
C GLY A 179 -9.16 -16.47 -6.04
N ARG A 180 -8.81 -17.38 -6.95
CA ARG A 180 -8.13 -17.06 -8.22
C ARG A 180 -8.85 -16.01 -9.07
N GLU A 181 -10.18 -16.03 -9.10
CA GLU A 181 -10.99 -15.09 -9.88
C GLU A 181 -10.90 -13.68 -9.31
N ASP A 182 -11.05 -13.54 -7.99
CA ASP A 182 -10.93 -12.26 -7.28
C ASP A 182 -9.53 -11.68 -7.37
N VAL A 183 -8.48 -12.53 -7.30
CA VAL A 183 -7.10 -12.13 -7.53
C VAL A 183 -6.93 -11.45 -8.89
N ASN A 184 -7.47 -12.04 -9.97
CA ASN A 184 -7.34 -11.45 -11.30
C ASN A 184 -8.06 -10.09 -11.38
N ARG A 185 -9.27 -9.99 -10.80
CA ARG A 185 -10.03 -8.72 -10.75
C ARG A 185 -9.28 -7.64 -9.96
N THR A 186 -8.66 -8.01 -8.83
CA THR A 186 -7.86 -7.09 -8.01
C THR A 186 -6.57 -6.66 -8.72
N VAL A 187 -5.91 -7.58 -9.44
CA VAL A 187 -4.75 -7.26 -10.28
C VAL A 187 -5.10 -6.20 -11.34
N GLU A 188 -6.23 -6.36 -12.03
CA GLU A 188 -6.70 -5.38 -12.99
C GLU A 188 -7.02 -4.04 -12.34
N LEU A 189 -7.70 -4.04 -11.19
CA LEU A 189 -7.97 -2.83 -10.43
C LEU A 189 -6.67 -2.12 -10.02
N CYS A 190 -5.70 -2.83 -9.46
CA CYS A 190 -4.41 -2.26 -9.09
C CYS A 190 -3.71 -1.61 -10.30
N ARG A 191 -3.79 -2.23 -11.47
CA ARG A 191 -3.22 -1.71 -12.71
C ARG A 191 -3.93 -0.43 -13.19
N GLU A 192 -5.25 -0.37 -13.06
CA GLU A 192 -6.06 0.81 -13.40
C GLU A 192 -5.76 1.98 -12.45
N VAL A 193 -5.73 1.71 -11.15
CA VAL A 193 -5.43 2.69 -10.10
C VAL A 193 -4.00 3.24 -10.21
N ALA A 194 -3.05 2.42 -10.68
CA ALA A 194 -1.66 2.81 -10.87
C ALA A 194 -1.45 3.79 -12.04
N ARG A 195 -2.43 3.97 -12.94
CA ARG A 195 -2.28 4.92 -14.05
C ARG A 195 -2.06 6.34 -13.54
N GLY A 196 -0.90 6.91 -13.90
CA GLY A 196 -0.49 8.25 -13.48
C GLY A 196 -0.07 8.36 -12.00
N LYS A 197 0.18 7.24 -11.33
CA LYS A 197 0.65 7.16 -9.95
C LYS A 197 1.85 6.24 -9.84
N THR A 198 2.65 6.45 -8.82
CA THR A 198 3.66 5.47 -8.38
C THR A 198 3.01 4.53 -7.37
N VAL A 199 3.22 3.23 -7.54
CA VAL A 199 2.64 2.23 -6.62
C VAL A 199 3.76 1.38 -6.04
N VAL A 200 3.78 1.23 -4.73
CA VAL A 200 4.62 0.23 -4.05
C VAL A 200 3.70 -0.81 -3.43
N LEU A 201 3.91 -2.06 -3.74
CA LEU A 201 3.10 -3.14 -3.19
C LEU A 201 3.97 -4.17 -2.47
N VAL A 202 3.47 -4.63 -1.32
CA VAL A 202 3.99 -5.84 -0.68
C VAL A 202 3.13 -7.00 -1.15
N GLU A 203 3.77 -8.06 -1.62
CA GLU A 203 3.11 -9.28 -2.03
C GLU A 203 4.00 -10.50 -1.75
N HIS A 204 3.37 -11.66 -1.62
CA HIS A 204 4.07 -12.94 -1.52
C HIS A 204 3.79 -13.86 -2.72
N ASN A 205 2.80 -13.51 -3.55
CA ASN A 205 2.41 -14.27 -4.72
C ASN A 205 3.19 -13.82 -5.96
N MET A 206 4.19 -14.61 -6.38
CA MET A 206 5.00 -14.34 -7.56
C MET A 206 4.18 -14.17 -8.85
N GLY A 207 3.05 -14.90 -8.99
CA GLY A 207 2.18 -14.78 -10.15
C GLY A 207 1.46 -13.42 -10.23
N VAL A 208 1.11 -12.84 -9.09
CA VAL A 208 0.53 -11.49 -8.99
C VAL A 208 1.59 -10.45 -9.35
N VAL A 209 2.77 -10.57 -8.74
CA VAL A 209 3.88 -9.64 -8.96
C VAL A 209 4.32 -9.63 -10.43
N GLY A 210 4.43 -10.81 -11.06
CA GLY A 210 4.77 -10.91 -12.48
C GLY A 210 3.76 -10.26 -13.42
N LYS A 211 2.50 -10.11 -12.97
CA LYS A 211 1.45 -9.42 -13.75
C LYS A 211 1.46 -7.90 -13.53
N LEU A 212 1.92 -7.41 -12.38
CA LEU A 212 1.78 -6.00 -11.98
C LEU A 212 3.07 -5.22 -12.01
N ALA A 213 4.15 -5.78 -11.46
CA ALA A 213 5.32 -5.01 -11.12
C ALA A 213 6.24 -4.74 -12.32
N ASN A 214 6.71 -3.50 -12.43
CA ASN A 214 7.79 -3.11 -13.34
C ASN A 214 9.14 -3.53 -12.76
N ARG A 215 9.32 -3.32 -11.45
CA ARG A 215 10.52 -3.68 -10.70
C ARG A 215 10.16 -4.36 -9.40
N ILE A 216 11.08 -5.16 -8.91
CA ILE A 216 10.92 -5.97 -7.71
C ILE A 216 12.15 -5.80 -6.84
N THR A 217 11.95 -5.62 -5.55
CA THR A 217 12.97 -5.76 -4.50
C THR A 217 12.62 -6.95 -3.61
N VAL A 218 13.54 -7.88 -3.49
CA VAL A 218 13.38 -9.04 -2.61
C VAL A 218 14.11 -8.79 -1.30
N LEU A 219 13.38 -8.87 -0.20
CA LEU A 219 13.93 -8.84 1.15
C LEU A 219 14.12 -10.24 1.71
N ALA A 220 15.20 -10.45 2.42
CA ALA A 220 15.44 -11.64 3.24
C ALA A 220 16.20 -11.25 4.51
N ARG A 221 15.72 -11.70 5.68
CA ARG A 221 16.38 -11.46 6.98
C ARG A 221 16.69 -9.98 7.24
N GLY A 222 15.78 -9.08 6.84
CA GLY A 222 15.93 -7.64 7.04
C GLY A 222 16.85 -6.92 6.06
N GLN A 223 17.37 -7.58 5.04
CA GLN A 223 18.27 -7.00 4.03
C GLN A 223 17.72 -7.17 2.62
N VAL A 224 18.19 -6.35 1.67
CA VAL A 224 17.90 -6.54 0.25
C VAL A 224 18.71 -7.72 -0.28
N LEU A 225 18.04 -8.76 -0.71
CA LEU A 225 18.65 -9.96 -1.29
C LEU A 225 18.92 -9.78 -2.79
N ALA A 226 17.93 -9.24 -3.51
CA ALA A 226 17.99 -9.03 -4.95
C ALA A 226 17.05 -7.89 -5.38
N GLY A 227 17.32 -7.28 -6.54
CA GLY A 227 16.46 -6.29 -7.17
C GLY A 227 16.53 -6.41 -8.69
N GLY A 228 15.39 -6.21 -9.38
CA GLY A 228 15.35 -6.31 -10.84
C GLY A 228 13.95 -6.46 -11.40
N THR A 229 13.87 -6.90 -12.65
CA THR A 229 12.63 -7.28 -13.33
C THR A 229 12.14 -8.65 -12.86
N TYR A 230 10.89 -8.98 -13.18
CA TYR A 230 10.31 -10.28 -12.83
C TYR A 230 11.16 -11.47 -13.34
N ASP A 231 11.65 -11.40 -14.60
CA ASP A 231 12.44 -12.48 -15.18
C ASP A 231 13.82 -12.64 -14.51
N GLN A 232 14.43 -11.52 -14.08
CA GLN A 232 15.68 -11.56 -13.32
C GLN A 232 15.46 -12.19 -11.93
N ILE A 233 14.43 -11.77 -11.21
CA ILE A 233 14.12 -12.26 -9.85
C ILE A 233 13.69 -13.72 -9.86
N LYS A 234 12.85 -14.13 -10.80
CA LYS A 234 12.36 -15.51 -10.93
C LYS A 234 13.49 -16.52 -11.12
N ASN A 235 14.56 -16.12 -11.79
CA ASN A 235 15.68 -16.99 -12.12
C ASN A 235 16.90 -16.79 -11.19
N ASP A 236 16.83 -15.91 -10.18
CA ASP A 236 17.94 -15.70 -9.23
C ASP A 236 18.01 -16.87 -8.23
N PRO A 237 19.13 -17.65 -8.23
CA PRO A 237 19.28 -18.80 -7.32
C PRO A 237 19.12 -18.44 -5.85
N ARG A 238 19.55 -17.24 -5.44
CA ARG A 238 19.46 -16.77 -4.05
C ARG A 238 17.99 -16.57 -3.63
N VAL A 239 17.17 -16.06 -4.59
CA VAL A 239 15.73 -15.88 -4.37
C VAL A 239 15.04 -17.23 -4.26
N ILE A 240 15.35 -18.16 -5.17
CA ILE A 240 14.80 -19.51 -5.17
C ILE A 240 15.11 -20.21 -3.84
N GLU A 241 16.38 -20.16 -3.38
CA GLU A 241 16.80 -20.75 -2.10
C GLU A 241 16.07 -20.13 -0.90
N ALA A 242 15.88 -18.78 -0.89
CA ALA A 242 15.21 -18.08 0.19
C ALA A 242 13.73 -18.52 0.33
N TYR A 243 13.06 -18.85 -0.76
CA TYR A 243 11.67 -19.35 -0.74
C TYR A 243 11.57 -20.84 -0.47
N LEU A 244 12.45 -21.70 -1.05
CA LEU A 244 12.46 -23.13 -0.81
C LEU A 244 12.85 -23.46 0.63
N GLY A 245 13.70 -22.66 1.25
CA GLY A 245 14.11 -22.85 2.65
C GLY A 245 12.98 -22.64 3.68
N GLU A 246 11.84 -22.07 3.29
CA GLU A 246 10.64 -21.96 4.13
C GLU A 246 9.75 -23.21 4.02
N GLU A 247 9.58 -23.77 2.82
CA GLU A 247 8.79 -25.00 2.63
C GLU A 247 9.34 -26.21 3.41
N VAL A 248 10.65 -26.21 3.71
CA VAL A 248 11.31 -27.28 4.49
C VAL A 248 11.17 -27.06 6.00
N ARG A 249 10.75 -25.88 6.47
CA ARG A 249 10.63 -25.54 7.90
C ARG A 249 9.20 -25.39 8.42
N ALA A 250 8.21 -25.53 7.56
CA ALA A 250 6.77 -25.53 7.87
C ALA A 250 6.21 -26.95 7.97
#